data_3816d2b51b549dc6a73a97c567e57b09
#
_entry.id   3816d2b51b549dc6a73a97c567e57b09
#
_cell.length_a   1.000
_cell.length_b   1.000
_cell.length_c   1.000
_cell.angle_alpha   90.00
_cell.angle_beta   90.00
_cell.angle_gamma   90.00
#
_symmetry.space_group_name_H-M   'P 1'
#
loop_
_entity.id
_entity.type
_entity.pdbx_description
1 polymer ?
#
loop_
_entity_poly.entity_id
_entity_poly.type
_entity_poly.pdbx_seq_one_letter_code
_entity_poly.pdbx_strand_id
1 'polypeptide(L)'
;MGEATLEQQVARLTAIEDIKQMKAQYCAYCDDGYDPDGIANMFTEDGIWDGADFGRYEGREAIREFFRGISKDIVFAGHLVLNPIITVDGDSANGKWWLIMPCTTNMEGKKEARWLAAEYDDDYVKQDGVWLNKHLRLDVKFFAPHLDGWVDQT
;
A
#
# COMPACT_ATOMS: atom_id res chain seq x y z
N MET A 1 19.30 20.35 22.56
CA MET A 1 18.16 20.29 21.63
C MET A 1 16.94 20.79 22.40
N GLY A 2 16.29 21.86 21.94
CA GLY A 2 15.09 22.38 22.60
C GLY A 2 13.92 21.41 22.45
N GLU A 3 12.99 21.40 23.43
CA GLU A 3 11.74 20.66 23.32
C GLU A 3 10.91 21.22 22.16
N ALA A 4 10.23 20.33 21.40
CA ALA A 4 9.33 20.73 20.33
C ALA A 4 8.16 21.54 20.89
N THR A 5 7.77 22.63 20.22
CA THR A 5 6.61 23.43 20.61
C THR A 5 5.31 22.64 20.49
N LEU A 6 4.24 23.07 21.15
CA LEU A 6 2.93 22.43 21.01
C LEU A 6 2.46 22.41 19.56
N GLU A 7 2.67 23.50 18.79
CA GLU A 7 2.34 23.57 17.38
C GLU A 7 3.09 22.52 16.56
N GLN A 8 4.40 22.35 16.81
CA GLN A 8 5.21 21.32 16.16
C GLN A 8 4.75 19.89 16.51
N GLN A 9 4.38 19.67 17.77
CA GLN A 9 3.84 18.39 18.22
C GLN A 9 2.51 18.07 17.55
N VAL A 10 1.58 19.05 17.50
CA VAL A 10 0.28 18.89 16.82
C VAL A 10 0.48 18.65 15.33
N ALA A 11 1.31 19.43 14.64
CA ALA A 11 1.59 19.26 13.22
C ALA A 11 2.14 17.85 12.91
N ARG A 12 3.06 17.34 13.75
CA ARG A 12 3.59 15.98 13.61
C ARG A 12 2.52 14.91 13.82
N LEU A 13 1.68 15.05 14.85
CA LEU A 13 0.61 14.09 15.12
C LEU A 13 -0.43 14.08 14.00
N THR A 14 -0.78 15.25 13.46
CA THR A 14 -1.67 15.38 12.31
C THR A 14 -1.07 14.69 11.08
N ALA A 15 0.20 14.92 10.77
CA ALA A 15 0.87 14.27 9.65
C ALA A 15 0.87 12.74 9.78
N ILE A 16 1.13 12.21 10.99
CA ILE A 16 1.09 10.76 11.25
C ILE A 16 -0.33 10.22 10.99
N GLU A 17 -1.36 10.91 11.47
CA GLU A 17 -2.75 10.47 11.26
C GLU A 17 -3.15 10.56 9.77
N ASP A 18 -2.79 11.63 9.07
CA ASP A 18 -3.05 11.79 7.63
C ASP A 18 -2.41 10.65 6.83
N ILE A 19 -1.16 10.28 7.16
CA ILE A 19 -0.46 9.16 6.51
C ILE A 19 -1.16 7.82 6.79
N LYS A 20 -1.66 7.59 8.01
CA LYS A 20 -2.45 6.39 8.33
C LYS A 20 -3.74 6.33 7.52
N GLN A 21 -4.46 7.46 7.42
CA GLN A 21 -5.69 7.53 6.62
C GLN A 21 -5.39 7.31 5.13
N MET A 22 -4.32 7.90 4.62
CA MET A 22 -3.87 7.67 3.23
C MET A 22 -3.53 6.19 2.99
N LYS A 23 -2.80 5.53 3.90
CA LYS A 23 -2.47 4.10 3.77
C LYS A 23 -3.71 3.22 3.82
N ALA A 24 -4.67 3.52 4.70
CA ALA A 24 -5.94 2.81 4.77
C ALA A 24 -6.76 3.00 3.47
N GLN A 25 -6.77 4.20 2.90
CA GLN A 25 -7.44 4.47 1.62
C GLN A 25 -6.78 3.73 0.45
N TYR A 26 -5.44 3.64 0.43
CA TYR A 26 -4.71 2.81 -0.54
C TYR A 26 -5.17 1.34 -0.47
N CYS A 27 -5.23 0.78 0.73
CA CYS A 27 -5.73 -0.59 0.92
C CYS A 27 -7.19 -0.74 0.46
N ALA A 28 -8.06 0.23 0.77
CA ALA A 28 -9.45 0.23 0.33
C ALA A 28 -9.59 0.21 -1.20
N TYR A 29 -8.79 0.98 -1.93
CA TYR A 29 -8.76 0.92 -3.39
C TYR A 29 -8.24 -0.43 -3.93
N CYS A 30 -7.26 -1.03 -3.24
CA CYS A 30 -6.79 -2.38 -3.59
C CYS A 30 -7.89 -3.42 -3.37
N ASP A 31 -8.64 -3.33 -2.27
CA ASP A 31 -9.67 -4.29 -1.89
C ASP A 31 -10.95 -4.15 -2.73
N ASP A 32 -11.18 -2.96 -3.30
CA ASP A 32 -12.28 -2.68 -4.25
C ASP A 32 -11.85 -2.93 -5.71
N GLY A 33 -11.33 -4.13 -5.96
CA GLY A 33 -10.97 -4.57 -7.31
C GLY A 33 -9.75 -3.86 -7.91
N TYR A 34 -8.91 -3.28 -7.09
CA TYR A 34 -7.72 -2.53 -7.53
C TYR A 34 -8.04 -1.32 -8.42
N ASP A 35 -8.78 -0.34 -7.90
CA ASP A 35 -9.06 0.91 -8.61
C ASP A 35 -7.77 1.58 -9.11
N PRO A 36 -7.47 1.51 -10.43
CA PRO A 36 -6.18 1.95 -10.95
C PRO A 36 -6.01 3.48 -10.86
N ASP A 37 -7.09 4.24 -10.98
CA ASP A 37 -7.05 5.70 -10.90
C ASP A 37 -6.93 6.16 -9.45
N GLY A 38 -7.71 5.57 -8.54
CA GLY A 38 -7.62 5.83 -7.11
C GLY A 38 -6.22 5.56 -6.59
N ILE A 39 -5.66 4.39 -6.89
CA ILE A 39 -4.32 3.99 -6.45
C ILE A 39 -3.24 4.90 -7.06
N ALA A 40 -3.23 5.09 -8.38
CA ALA A 40 -2.19 5.87 -9.05
C ALA A 40 -2.15 7.32 -8.58
N ASN A 41 -3.31 7.94 -8.33
CA ASN A 41 -3.39 9.32 -7.85
C ASN A 41 -2.86 9.52 -6.43
N MET A 42 -2.62 8.45 -5.69
CA MET A 42 -1.96 8.50 -4.37
C MET A 42 -0.43 8.53 -4.45
N PHE A 43 0.14 8.51 -5.65
CA PHE A 43 1.58 8.63 -5.88
C PHE A 43 1.95 9.99 -6.45
N THR A 44 3.20 10.42 -6.25
CA THR A 44 3.77 11.54 -7.01
C THR A 44 3.86 11.21 -8.49
N GLU A 45 4.01 12.20 -9.37
CA GLU A 45 4.14 11.96 -10.83
C GLU A 45 5.26 10.97 -11.18
N ASP A 46 6.37 11.08 -10.43
CA ASP A 46 7.55 10.22 -10.53
C ASP A 46 7.61 9.15 -9.43
N GLY A 47 6.45 8.83 -8.82
CA GLY A 47 6.34 7.85 -7.74
C GLY A 47 6.73 6.45 -8.19
N ILE A 48 7.13 5.63 -7.24
CA ILE A 48 7.58 4.26 -7.50
C ILE A 48 6.74 3.29 -6.68
N TRP A 49 6.20 2.28 -7.33
CA TRP A 49 5.62 1.10 -6.69
C TRP A 49 6.56 -0.10 -6.93
N ASP A 50 7.14 -0.61 -5.87
CA ASP A 50 8.09 -1.72 -5.88
C ASP A 50 7.51 -2.89 -5.07
N GLY A 51 6.99 -3.88 -5.77
CA GLY A 51 6.30 -5.03 -5.21
C GLY A 51 7.15 -6.29 -5.16
N ALA A 52 8.48 -6.18 -5.16
CA ALA A 52 9.39 -7.32 -5.23
C ALA A 52 9.09 -8.22 -6.44
N ASP A 53 8.69 -9.50 -6.22
CA ASP A 53 8.36 -10.43 -7.30
C ASP A 53 7.13 -10.04 -8.13
N PHE A 54 6.30 -9.10 -7.64
CA PHE A 54 5.19 -8.54 -8.41
C PHE A 54 5.63 -7.46 -9.40
N GLY A 55 6.91 -7.07 -9.37
CA GLY A 55 7.50 -6.10 -10.28
C GLY A 55 7.72 -4.72 -9.68
N ARG A 56 8.35 -3.85 -10.47
CA ARG A 56 8.65 -2.47 -10.13
C ARG A 56 8.14 -1.54 -11.23
N TYR A 57 7.37 -0.55 -10.85
CA TYR A 57 6.71 0.39 -11.75
C TYR A 57 7.06 1.81 -11.35
N GLU A 58 7.64 2.57 -12.27
CA GLU A 58 8.11 3.93 -12.06
C GLU A 58 7.24 4.93 -12.84
N GLY A 59 6.74 5.92 -12.12
CA GLY A 59 5.81 6.93 -12.61
C GLY A 59 4.35 6.52 -12.49
N ARG A 60 3.51 7.52 -12.24
CA ARG A 60 2.07 7.35 -11.97
C ARG A 60 1.34 6.55 -13.08
N GLU A 61 1.68 6.77 -14.35
CA GLU A 61 1.04 6.06 -15.46
C GLU A 61 1.42 4.57 -15.51
N ALA A 62 2.69 4.23 -15.25
CA ALA A 62 3.12 2.84 -15.17
C ALA A 62 2.43 2.09 -14.01
N ILE A 63 2.28 2.77 -12.87
CA ILE A 63 1.54 2.24 -11.72
C ILE A 63 0.08 2.01 -12.08
N ARG A 64 -0.59 2.98 -12.73
CA ARG A 64 -1.97 2.87 -13.19
C ARG A 64 -2.18 1.68 -14.11
N GLU A 65 -1.29 1.49 -15.09
CA GLU A 65 -1.40 0.39 -16.04
C GLU A 65 -1.21 -0.98 -15.37
N PHE A 66 -0.29 -1.09 -14.42
CA PHE A 66 -0.13 -2.31 -13.62
C PHE A 66 -1.43 -2.67 -12.89
N PHE A 67 -2.03 -1.70 -12.18
CA PHE A 67 -3.24 -1.96 -11.41
C PHE A 67 -4.49 -2.24 -12.26
N ARG A 68 -4.53 -1.79 -13.53
CA ARG A 68 -5.58 -2.21 -14.49
C ARG A 68 -5.54 -3.71 -14.80
N GLY A 69 -4.38 -4.34 -14.69
CA GLY A 69 -4.19 -5.76 -15.00
C GLY A 69 -4.37 -6.70 -13.83
N ILE A 70 -3.92 -6.30 -12.64
CA ILE A 70 -3.76 -7.19 -11.49
C ILE A 70 -5.07 -7.82 -10.98
N SER A 71 -6.21 -7.14 -11.15
CA SER A 71 -7.53 -7.64 -10.74
C SER A 71 -7.98 -8.90 -11.49
N LYS A 72 -7.33 -9.24 -12.61
CA LYS A 72 -7.58 -10.48 -13.35
C LYS A 72 -6.92 -11.67 -12.66
N ASP A 73 -5.79 -11.43 -12.02
CA ASP A 73 -4.96 -12.45 -11.38
C ASP A 73 -5.26 -12.57 -9.89
N ILE A 74 -5.63 -11.45 -9.23
CA ILE A 74 -6.08 -11.41 -7.83
C ILE A 74 -7.53 -10.91 -7.83
N VAL A 75 -8.48 -11.85 -7.74
CA VAL A 75 -9.92 -11.56 -7.86
C VAL A 75 -10.59 -11.20 -6.54
N PHE A 76 -9.88 -11.40 -5.45
CA PHE A 76 -10.23 -10.95 -4.09
C PHE A 76 -8.95 -10.68 -3.32
N ALA A 77 -8.93 -9.61 -2.56
CA ALA A 77 -7.88 -9.35 -1.57
C ALA A 77 -8.47 -8.60 -0.37
N GLY A 78 -7.90 -8.84 0.81
CA GLY A 78 -8.16 -8.05 2.00
C GLY A 78 -6.83 -7.57 2.57
N HIS A 79 -6.48 -6.29 2.35
CA HIS A 79 -5.22 -5.72 2.82
C HIS A 79 -5.35 -5.28 4.29
N LEU A 80 -4.84 -6.08 5.20
CA LEU A 80 -4.76 -5.76 6.64
C LEU A 80 -3.38 -5.20 6.94
N VAL A 81 -3.26 -3.87 7.05
CA VAL A 81 -2.02 -3.21 7.42
C VAL A 81 -1.97 -2.96 8.92
N LEU A 82 -0.86 -3.32 9.54
CA LEU A 82 -0.69 -3.43 10.98
C LEU A 82 0.61 -2.76 11.45
N ASN A 83 0.68 -2.45 12.75
CA ASN A 83 1.90 -2.06 13.46
C ASN A 83 2.66 -0.89 12.80
N PRO A 84 2.02 0.25 12.53
CA PRO A 84 2.69 1.38 11.89
C PRO A 84 3.83 1.94 12.73
N ILE A 85 4.98 2.16 12.09
CA ILE A 85 6.09 2.97 12.61
C ILE A 85 6.30 4.10 11.63
N ILE A 86 5.89 5.32 11.98
CA ILE A 86 5.92 6.48 11.08
C ILE A 86 6.85 7.54 11.65
N THR A 87 7.82 7.97 10.86
CA THR A 87 8.73 9.08 11.16
C THR A 87 8.46 10.23 10.20
N VAL A 88 8.21 11.41 10.72
CA VAL A 88 7.91 12.63 9.95
C VAL A 88 9.05 13.63 10.13
N ASP A 89 9.52 14.20 9.02
CA ASP A 89 10.52 15.26 8.96
C ASP A 89 10.04 16.34 7.97
N GLY A 90 9.40 17.37 8.47
CA GLY A 90 8.78 18.42 7.64
C GLY A 90 7.75 17.85 6.67
N ASP A 91 7.98 18.07 5.38
CA ASP A 91 7.13 17.58 4.29
C ASP A 91 7.54 16.21 3.73
N SER A 92 8.44 15.51 4.41
CA SER A 92 8.82 14.12 4.11
C SER A 92 8.54 13.20 5.29
N ALA A 93 8.26 11.95 4.99
CA ALA A 93 8.04 10.94 6.01
C ALA A 93 8.44 9.54 5.48
N ASN A 94 8.71 8.65 6.43
CA ASN A 94 8.84 7.22 6.17
C ASN A 94 7.86 6.46 7.05
N GLY A 95 7.23 5.42 6.52
CA GLY A 95 6.31 4.55 7.25
C GLY A 95 6.61 3.08 7.01
N LYS A 96 6.73 2.33 8.09
CA LYS A 96 6.85 0.87 8.07
C LYS A 96 5.56 0.24 8.57
N TRP A 97 5.15 -0.85 7.88
CA TRP A 97 3.89 -1.53 8.17
C TRP A 97 4.05 -3.04 7.96
N TRP A 98 3.31 -3.83 8.72
CA TRP A 98 3.04 -5.20 8.35
C TRP A 98 1.82 -5.28 7.45
N LEU A 99 1.87 -6.19 6.46
CA LEU A 99 0.72 -6.59 5.65
C LEU A 99 0.42 -8.05 5.91
N ILE A 100 -0.84 -8.34 6.24
CA ILE A 100 -1.42 -9.68 6.14
C ILE A 100 -2.56 -9.60 5.14
N MET A 101 -2.49 -10.38 4.08
CA MET A 101 -3.46 -10.32 2.99
C MET A 101 -3.98 -11.71 2.64
N PRO A 102 -5.17 -12.08 3.14
CA PRO A 102 -5.93 -13.17 2.53
C PRO A 102 -6.35 -12.74 1.13
N CYS A 103 -6.18 -13.62 0.15
CA CYS A 103 -6.58 -13.32 -1.23
C CYS A 103 -7.00 -14.57 -1.98
N THR A 104 -7.71 -14.37 -3.09
CA THR A 104 -7.98 -15.41 -4.08
C THR A 104 -7.26 -15.06 -5.37
N THR A 105 -6.33 -15.90 -5.78
CA THR A 105 -5.69 -15.81 -7.09
C THR A 105 -6.49 -16.57 -8.15
N ASN A 106 -6.41 -16.14 -9.39
CA ASN A 106 -7.04 -16.78 -10.55
C ASN A 106 -6.00 -16.97 -11.64
N MET A 107 -5.25 -18.07 -11.56
CA MET A 107 -4.23 -18.39 -12.55
C MET A 107 -4.81 -19.37 -13.58
N GLU A 108 -4.88 -18.94 -14.83
CA GLU A 108 -5.40 -19.74 -15.95
C GLU A 108 -6.82 -20.31 -15.70
N GLY A 109 -7.67 -19.54 -14.99
CA GLY A 109 -9.02 -19.95 -14.65
C GLY A 109 -9.13 -20.85 -13.41
N LYS A 110 -7.99 -21.19 -12.77
CA LYS A 110 -7.97 -21.93 -11.51
C LYS A 110 -7.88 -20.94 -10.34
N LYS A 111 -8.94 -20.87 -9.55
CA LYS A 111 -8.97 -20.09 -8.31
C LYS A 111 -8.29 -20.81 -7.17
N GLU A 112 -7.50 -20.09 -6.41
CA GLU A 112 -6.81 -20.61 -5.23
C GLU A 112 -6.81 -19.58 -4.11
N ALA A 113 -7.21 -19.98 -2.91
CA ALA A 113 -7.07 -19.16 -1.71
C ALA A 113 -5.60 -19.14 -1.26
N ARG A 114 -5.07 -17.95 -0.97
CA ARG A 114 -3.68 -17.75 -0.56
C ARG A 114 -3.58 -16.75 0.59
N TRP A 115 -2.47 -16.86 1.31
CA TRP A 115 -2.03 -15.89 2.28
C TRP A 115 -0.77 -15.20 1.80
N LEU A 116 -0.74 -13.89 1.88
CA LEU A 116 0.47 -13.11 1.75
C LEU A 116 0.80 -12.45 3.07
N ALA A 117 2.05 -12.54 3.51
CA ALA A 117 2.60 -11.72 4.56
C ALA A 117 3.78 -10.93 4.02
N ALA A 118 3.81 -9.65 4.30
CA ALA A 118 4.84 -8.75 3.83
C ALA A 118 5.08 -7.59 4.81
N GLU A 119 6.19 -6.90 4.63
CA GLU A 119 6.44 -5.60 5.23
C GLU A 119 6.44 -4.52 4.16
N TYR A 120 5.85 -3.37 4.47
CA TYR A 120 6.05 -2.15 3.71
C TYR A 120 7.14 -1.30 4.34
N ASP A 121 7.93 -0.64 3.49
CA ASP A 121 8.86 0.44 3.86
C ASP A 121 8.66 1.58 2.86
N ASP A 122 7.78 2.51 3.21
CA ASP A 122 7.25 3.52 2.29
C ASP A 122 7.83 4.89 2.58
N ASP A 123 8.28 5.59 1.53
CA ASP A 123 8.63 7.00 1.60
C ASP A 123 7.46 7.85 1.11
N TYR A 124 7.13 8.87 1.89
CA TYR A 124 6.05 9.81 1.63
C TYR A 124 6.58 11.23 1.47
N VAL A 125 5.87 12.04 0.70
CA VAL A 125 6.13 13.47 0.55
C VAL A 125 4.81 14.24 0.58
N LYS A 126 4.81 15.41 1.18
CA LYS A 126 3.66 16.33 1.20
C LYS A 126 3.81 17.32 0.06
N GLN A 127 2.85 17.34 -0.86
CA GLN A 127 2.77 18.29 -1.98
C GLN A 127 1.41 18.99 -1.93
N ASP A 128 1.42 20.31 -1.97
CA ASP A 128 0.20 21.15 -1.92
C ASP A 128 -0.73 20.79 -0.74
N GLY A 129 -0.13 20.46 0.41
CA GLY A 129 -0.86 20.09 1.63
C GLY A 129 -1.33 18.64 1.69
N VAL A 130 -1.09 17.83 0.66
CA VAL A 130 -1.52 16.42 0.58
C VAL A 130 -0.33 15.47 0.65
N TRP A 131 -0.42 14.43 1.48
CA TRP A 131 0.58 13.37 1.52
C TRP A 131 0.41 12.42 0.33
N LEU A 132 1.51 12.08 -0.33
CA LEU A 132 1.58 11.17 -1.47
C LEU A 132 2.69 10.13 -1.25
N ASN A 133 2.51 8.94 -1.83
CA ASN A 133 3.56 7.94 -1.91
C ASN A 133 4.64 8.42 -2.89
N LYS A 134 5.87 8.54 -2.41
CA LYS A 134 7.04 8.79 -3.23
C LYS A 134 7.67 7.48 -3.68
N HIS A 135 7.78 6.52 -2.77
CA HIS A 135 8.26 5.18 -3.05
C HIS A 135 7.60 4.19 -2.10
N LEU A 136 6.76 3.33 -2.61
CA LEU A 136 6.20 2.20 -1.88
C LEU A 136 7.09 0.98 -2.15
N ARG A 137 7.54 0.31 -1.09
CA ARG A 137 8.33 -0.92 -1.16
C ARG A 137 7.63 -2.03 -0.39
N LEU A 138 7.49 -3.17 -1.04
CA LEU A 138 6.91 -4.37 -0.45
C LEU A 138 8.01 -5.44 -0.33
N ASP A 139 8.29 -5.89 0.89
CA ASP A 139 9.17 -7.02 1.17
C ASP A 139 8.33 -8.25 1.55
N VAL A 140 8.12 -9.14 0.60
CA VAL A 140 7.28 -10.33 0.75
C VAL A 140 7.98 -11.38 1.60
N LYS A 141 7.36 -11.76 2.71
CA LYS A 141 7.88 -12.82 3.61
C LYS A 141 7.41 -14.20 3.18
N PHE A 142 6.15 -14.31 2.76
CA PHE A 142 5.62 -15.51 2.11
C PHE A 142 4.36 -15.19 1.28
N PHE A 143 4.09 -16.04 0.29
CA PHE A 143 2.87 -16.05 -0.48
C PHE A 143 2.45 -17.51 -0.69
N ALA A 144 1.65 -18.06 0.22
CA ALA A 144 1.39 -19.48 0.35
C ALA A 144 -0.09 -19.83 0.11
N PRO A 145 -0.39 -21.01 -0.51
CA PRO A 145 -1.74 -21.53 -0.62
C PRO A 145 -2.38 -21.81 0.74
N HIS A 146 -3.71 -21.65 0.80
CA HIS A 146 -4.55 -22.08 1.92
C HIS A 146 -5.46 -23.21 1.43
N LEU A 147 -5.23 -24.43 1.91
CA LEU A 147 -5.78 -25.67 1.35
C LEU A 147 -7.32 -25.71 1.29
N ASP A 148 -8.00 -25.29 2.38
CA ASP A 148 -9.46 -25.35 2.50
C ASP A 148 -10.03 -23.95 2.71
N GLY A 149 -9.52 -22.95 1.95
CA GLY A 149 -9.83 -21.57 2.17
C GLY A 149 -11.21 -21.11 1.66
N TRP A 150 -11.26 -19.89 1.25
CA TRP A 150 -12.47 -19.13 0.90
C TRP A 150 -12.72 -19.05 -0.62
N VAL A 151 -12.09 -19.90 -1.44
CA VAL A 151 -12.10 -19.81 -2.92
C VAL A 151 -13.52 -19.74 -3.50
N ASP A 152 -14.45 -20.52 -2.96
CA ASP A 152 -15.84 -20.60 -3.45
C ASP A 152 -16.76 -19.55 -2.81
N GLN A 153 -16.21 -18.68 -1.94
CA GLN A 153 -16.97 -17.65 -1.22
C GLN A 153 -16.66 -16.23 -1.72
N THR A 154 -15.76 -16.08 -2.70
CA THR A 154 -15.28 -14.79 -3.23
C THR A 154 -15.51 -14.67 -4.73
#